data_706ffeb2e00bcba81d7798252ce549e4
#
_entry.id   706ffeb2e00bcba81d7798252ce549e4
#
_cell.length_a   1.000
_cell.length_b   1.000
_cell.length_c   1.000
_cell.angle_alpha   90.00
_cell.angle_beta   90.00
_cell.angle_gamma   90.00
#
_symmetry.space_group_name_H-M   'P 1'
#
loop_
_entity.id
_entity.type
_entity.pdbx_description
1 polymer ?
#
loop_
_entity_poly.entity_id
_entity_poly.type
_entity_poly.pdbx_seq_one_letter_code
_entity_poly.pdbx_strand_id
1 'polypeptide(L)'
;MNIKNVYILDDRAILYINGEDAKEFLQNLISNDIKKVSDVNSCFSSLLTPQGKFLYEFIIIKHKSGYLLDCEKPQAEELFKQLSLYKLRSKVEILNLSNEFVVAAFSHEKFLTFDEAKDQTLSLIHI
;
A
#
# COMPACT_ATOMS: atom_id res chain seq x y z
N MET A 1 20.59 -0.05 3.38
CA MET A 1 21.56 -1.01 2.83
C MET A 1 21.49 -1.01 1.31
N ASN A 2 22.64 -1.01 0.68
CA ASN A 2 22.71 -1.02 -0.77
C ASN A 2 23.33 -2.33 -1.24
N ILE A 3 22.51 -3.21 -1.79
CA ILE A 3 22.97 -4.40 -2.50
C ILE A 3 22.85 -4.02 -3.97
N LYS A 4 23.85 -4.35 -4.78
CA LYS A 4 23.94 -3.94 -6.18
C LYS A 4 22.56 -3.92 -6.86
N ASN A 5 22.09 -2.72 -7.25
CA ASN A 5 20.81 -2.46 -7.90
C ASN A 5 19.58 -2.71 -7.02
N VAL A 6 19.75 -2.87 -5.72
CA VAL A 6 18.65 -3.00 -4.76
C VAL A 6 18.85 -2.01 -3.62
N TYR A 7 17.83 -1.23 -3.31
CA TYR A 7 17.88 -0.22 -2.26
C TYR A 7 16.75 -0.48 -1.27
N ILE A 8 17.10 -0.63 0.01
CA ILE A 8 16.11 -0.76 1.07
C ILE A 8 15.62 0.64 1.43
N LEU A 9 14.30 0.84 1.38
CA LEU A 9 13.67 2.12 1.68
C LEU A 9 13.19 2.13 3.12
N ASP A 10 13.98 2.74 4.02
CA ASP A 10 13.71 2.74 5.46
C ASP A 10 12.64 3.74 5.87
N ASP A 11 12.29 4.66 5.00
CA ASP A 11 11.34 5.74 5.26
C ASP A 11 9.90 5.40 4.83
N ARG A 12 9.65 4.16 4.49
CA ARG A 12 8.32 3.70 4.08
C ARG A 12 7.64 2.94 5.20
N ALA A 13 6.32 2.97 5.18
CA ALA A 13 5.48 2.23 6.11
C ALA A 13 4.38 1.52 5.37
N ILE A 14 3.89 0.44 5.96
CA ILE A 14 2.87 -0.41 5.34
C ILE A 14 1.65 -0.51 6.25
N LEU A 15 0.52 -0.09 5.74
CA LEU A 15 -0.78 -0.33 6.38
C LEU A 15 -1.53 -1.39 5.59
N TYR A 16 -2.25 -2.24 6.27
CA TYR A 16 -3.03 -3.29 5.64
C TYR A 16 -4.51 -3.07 5.92
N ILE A 17 -5.32 -3.10 4.88
CA ILE A 17 -6.77 -2.92 4.98
C ILE A 17 -7.43 -4.15 4.41
N ASN A 18 -8.22 -4.82 5.22
CA ASN A 18 -8.82 -6.09 4.89
C ASN A 18 -10.24 -6.12 5.44
N GLY A 19 -11.06 -7.02 4.94
CA GLY A 19 -12.42 -7.18 5.39
C GLY A 19 -13.41 -7.13 4.23
N GLU A 20 -14.64 -7.50 4.56
CA GLU A 20 -15.72 -7.62 3.60
C GLU A 20 -15.95 -6.34 2.79
N ASP A 21 -15.82 -5.19 3.46
CA ASP A 21 -16.08 -3.89 2.85
C ASP A 21 -14.81 -3.15 2.43
N ALA A 22 -13.64 -3.81 2.44
CA ALA A 22 -12.37 -3.13 2.21
C ALA A 22 -12.32 -2.40 0.86
N LYS A 23 -12.76 -3.04 -0.19
CA LYS A 23 -12.74 -2.47 -1.55
C LYS A 23 -13.61 -1.21 -1.64
N GLU A 24 -14.84 -1.32 -1.17
CA GLU A 24 -15.78 -0.20 -1.18
C GLU A 24 -15.32 0.93 -0.26
N PHE A 25 -14.80 0.57 0.90
CA PHE A 25 -14.27 1.54 1.85
C PHE A 25 -13.17 2.38 1.22
N LEU A 26 -12.20 1.73 0.58
CA LEU A 26 -11.12 2.44 -0.10
C LEU A 26 -11.63 3.27 -1.28
N GLN A 27 -12.53 2.70 -2.09
CA GLN A 27 -13.05 3.39 -3.25
C GLN A 27 -13.69 4.73 -2.88
N ASN A 28 -14.35 4.79 -1.74
CA ASN A 28 -15.02 6.00 -1.28
C ASN A 28 -14.06 7.07 -0.76
N LEU A 29 -12.82 6.71 -0.46
CA LEU A 29 -11.87 7.62 0.18
C LEU A 29 -10.73 8.06 -0.72
N ILE A 30 -10.37 7.26 -1.70
CA ILE A 30 -9.17 7.48 -2.49
C ILE A 30 -9.43 8.34 -3.73
N SER A 31 -8.36 8.97 -4.23
CA SER A 31 -8.41 9.85 -5.40
C SER A 31 -8.37 9.09 -6.73
N ASN A 32 -8.18 7.78 -6.70
CA ASN A 32 -8.07 6.94 -7.88
C ASN A 32 -9.11 5.82 -7.82
N ASP A 33 -9.13 4.96 -8.82
CA ASP A 33 -10.09 3.88 -8.91
C ASP A 33 -9.47 2.58 -8.36
N ILE A 34 -10.06 2.05 -7.29
CA ILE A 34 -9.57 0.82 -6.67
C ILE A 34 -9.59 -0.37 -7.64
N LYS A 35 -10.42 -0.31 -8.67
CA LYS A 35 -10.48 -1.36 -9.69
C LYS A 35 -9.21 -1.49 -10.49
N LYS A 36 -8.34 -0.47 -10.47
CA LYS A 36 -7.03 -0.52 -11.11
C LYS A 36 -6.04 -1.41 -10.36
N VAL A 37 -6.35 -1.74 -9.11
CA VAL A 37 -5.50 -2.59 -8.28
C VAL A 37 -5.87 -4.05 -8.51
N SER A 38 -4.88 -4.86 -8.84
CA SER A 38 -5.05 -6.30 -9.04
C SER A 38 -3.80 -7.02 -8.54
N ASP A 39 -3.77 -8.33 -8.70
CA ASP A 39 -2.61 -9.12 -8.28
C ASP A 39 -1.32 -8.73 -9.03
N VAL A 40 -1.46 -8.09 -10.18
CA VAL A 40 -0.32 -7.70 -11.03
C VAL A 40 -0.17 -6.19 -11.22
N ASN A 41 -1.13 -5.40 -10.76
CA ASN A 41 -1.10 -3.94 -10.91
C ASN A 41 -1.33 -3.24 -9.58
N SER A 42 -0.48 -2.28 -9.28
CA SER A 42 -0.64 -1.37 -8.16
C SER A 42 -1.25 -0.05 -8.66
N CYS A 43 -1.59 0.83 -7.72
CA CYS A 43 -2.20 2.10 -8.04
C CYS A 43 -1.69 3.18 -7.08
N PHE A 44 -1.19 4.28 -7.63
CA PHE A 44 -0.84 5.44 -6.82
C PHE A 44 -2.11 6.24 -6.52
N SER A 45 -2.30 6.64 -5.28
CA SER A 45 -3.50 7.34 -4.88
C SER A 45 -3.25 8.25 -3.68
N SER A 46 -4.28 9.00 -3.32
CA SER A 46 -4.26 9.90 -2.17
C SER A 46 -5.54 9.78 -1.37
N LEU A 47 -5.47 10.07 -0.10
CA LEU A 47 -6.65 10.23 0.74
C LEU A 47 -7.18 11.64 0.56
N LEU A 48 -8.45 11.77 0.19
CA LEU A 48 -9.10 13.06 -0.01
C LEU A 48 -9.73 13.56 1.28
N THR A 49 -9.61 14.86 1.53
CA THR A 49 -10.37 15.52 2.58
C THR A 49 -11.79 15.82 2.10
N PRO A 50 -12.72 16.14 3.02
CA PRO A 50 -14.06 16.58 2.61
C PRO A 50 -14.06 17.79 1.67
N GLN A 51 -13.01 18.61 1.73
CA GLN A 51 -12.86 19.79 0.87
C GLN A 51 -12.14 19.46 -0.45
N GLY A 52 -11.82 18.20 -0.70
CA GLY A 52 -11.11 17.77 -1.90
C GLY A 52 -9.61 18.03 -1.90
N LYS A 53 -9.03 18.32 -0.74
CA LYS A 53 -7.58 18.51 -0.61
C LYS A 53 -6.91 17.16 -0.36
N PHE A 54 -5.70 16.99 -0.88
CA PHE A 54 -4.92 15.79 -0.65
C PHE A 54 -4.19 15.89 0.69
N LEU A 55 -4.36 14.88 1.54
CA LEU A 55 -3.67 14.81 2.83
C LEU A 55 -2.48 13.87 2.79
N TYR A 56 -2.67 12.70 2.22
CA TYR A 56 -1.68 11.63 2.26
C TYR A 56 -1.62 10.93 0.92
N GLU A 57 -0.42 10.54 0.51
CA GLU A 57 -0.20 9.83 -0.73
C GLU A 57 0.32 8.42 -0.42
N PHE A 58 -0.09 7.45 -1.21
CA PHE A 58 0.32 6.07 -1.02
C PHE A 58 0.16 5.26 -2.30
N ILE A 59 0.84 4.12 -2.31
CA ILE A 59 0.68 3.14 -3.38
C ILE A 59 -0.16 2.00 -2.83
N ILE A 60 -1.20 1.62 -3.55
CA ILE A 60 -2.11 0.55 -3.16
C ILE A 60 -1.71 -0.72 -3.88
N ILE A 61 -1.53 -1.79 -3.10
CA ILE A 61 -1.10 -3.08 -3.62
C ILE A 61 -2.08 -4.14 -3.14
N LYS A 62 -2.49 -5.03 -4.03
CA LYS A 62 -3.32 -6.16 -3.64
C LYS A 62 -2.48 -7.15 -2.85
N HIS A 63 -2.99 -7.61 -1.71
CA HIS A 63 -2.30 -8.59 -0.88
C HIS A 63 -3.32 -9.50 -0.21
N LYS A 64 -3.25 -10.80 -0.50
CA LYS A 64 -4.20 -11.76 0.04
C LYS A 64 -5.63 -11.30 -0.22
N SER A 65 -6.46 -11.20 0.81
CA SER A 65 -7.86 -10.77 0.66
C SER A 65 -8.04 -9.26 0.84
N GLY A 66 -6.96 -8.51 0.98
CA GLY A 66 -7.03 -7.08 1.26
C GLY A 66 -6.04 -6.26 0.43
N TYR A 67 -5.69 -5.09 0.97
CA TYR A 67 -4.85 -4.12 0.29
C TYR A 67 -3.77 -3.60 1.22
N LEU A 68 -2.54 -3.51 0.71
CA LEU A 68 -1.46 -2.81 1.39
C LEU A 68 -1.41 -1.37 0.89
N LEU A 69 -1.21 -0.44 1.82
CA LEU A 69 -0.94 0.95 1.50
C LEU A 69 0.51 1.22 1.85
N ASP A 70 1.32 1.49 0.84
CA ASP A 70 2.73 1.85 1.00
C ASP A 70 2.81 3.37 1.04
N CYS A 71 3.15 3.92 2.20
CA CYS A 71 3.18 5.36 2.43
C CYS A 71 4.46 5.79 3.12
N GLU A 72 4.65 7.10 3.26
CA GLU A 72 5.78 7.63 3.97
C GLU A 72 5.65 7.38 5.48
N LYS A 73 6.73 6.92 6.08
CA LYS A 73 6.74 6.54 7.49
C LYS A 73 6.27 7.65 8.44
N PRO A 74 6.69 8.92 8.27
CA PRO A 74 6.22 9.98 9.16
C PRO A 74 4.70 10.22 9.10
N GLN A 75 4.05 9.83 8.01
CA GLN A 75 2.60 10.03 7.83
C GLN A 75 1.77 8.83 8.26
N ALA A 76 2.40 7.69 8.48
CA ALA A 76 1.69 6.42 8.64
C ALA A 76 0.75 6.42 9.85
N GLU A 77 1.20 6.93 10.97
CA GLU A 77 0.40 6.94 12.19
C GLU A 77 -0.86 7.78 12.04
N GLU A 78 -0.71 8.96 11.46
CA GLU A 78 -1.84 9.86 11.25
C GLU A 78 -2.79 9.33 10.18
N LEU A 79 -2.25 8.76 9.11
CA LEU A 79 -3.06 8.10 8.09
C LEU A 79 -3.87 6.95 8.71
N PHE A 80 -3.24 6.17 9.56
CA PHE A 80 -3.92 5.09 10.29
C PHE A 80 -5.10 5.62 11.10
N LYS A 81 -4.88 6.73 11.82
CA LYS A 81 -5.94 7.36 12.62
C LYS A 81 -7.08 7.86 11.74
N GLN A 82 -6.77 8.51 10.63
CA GLN A 82 -7.79 9.02 9.72
C GLN A 82 -8.62 7.89 9.13
N LEU A 83 -7.98 6.83 8.67
CA LEU A 83 -8.69 5.67 8.15
C LEU A 83 -9.58 5.03 9.20
N SER A 84 -9.10 4.95 10.44
CA SER A 84 -9.88 4.40 11.55
C SER A 84 -11.10 5.24 11.86
N LEU A 85 -11.01 6.55 11.73
CA LEU A 85 -12.15 7.45 11.90
C LEU A 85 -13.21 7.25 10.82
N TYR A 86 -12.78 7.04 9.57
CA TYR A 86 -13.70 6.82 8.46
C TYR A 86 -14.31 5.43 8.43
N LYS A 87 -13.75 4.51 9.18
CA LYS A 87 -14.18 3.12 9.21
C LYS A 87 -15.62 2.95 9.68
N LEU A 88 -16.00 3.64 10.76
CA LEU A 88 -17.35 3.63 11.36
C LEU A 88 -18.03 2.26 11.31
N ARG A 89 -19.03 2.11 10.43
CA ARG A 89 -19.82 0.88 10.32
C ARG A 89 -19.32 -0.09 9.25
N SER A 90 -18.25 0.28 8.56
CA SER A 90 -17.69 -0.59 7.53
C SER A 90 -17.01 -1.81 8.15
N LYS A 91 -17.21 -2.95 7.52
CA LYS A 91 -16.60 -4.20 7.97
C LYS A 91 -15.18 -4.30 7.41
N VAL A 92 -14.29 -3.51 7.98
CA VAL A 92 -12.88 -3.48 7.59
C VAL A 92 -12.00 -3.54 8.83
N GLU A 93 -10.84 -4.12 8.65
CA GLU A 93 -9.78 -4.17 9.65
C GLU A 93 -8.59 -3.38 9.11
N ILE A 94 -8.00 -2.53 9.94
CA ILE A 94 -6.85 -1.72 9.55
C ILE A 94 -5.71 -2.08 10.50
N LEU A 95 -4.59 -2.52 9.93
CA LEU A 95 -3.42 -2.95 10.68
C LEU A 95 -2.19 -2.18 10.20
N ASN A 96 -1.29 -1.87 11.13
CA ASN A 96 0.03 -1.33 10.77
C ASN A 96 1.01 -2.51 10.74
N LEU A 97 1.39 -2.92 9.55
CA LEU A 97 2.29 -4.05 9.34
C LEU A 97 3.71 -3.61 8.96
N SER A 98 4.09 -2.39 9.30
CA SER A 98 5.39 -1.84 8.94
C SER A 98 6.57 -2.68 9.45
N ASN A 99 6.39 -3.40 10.55
CA ASN A 99 7.43 -4.26 11.11
C ASN A 99 7.50 -5.63 10.43
N GLU A 100 6.53 -5.96 9.58
CA GLU A 100 6.46 -7.27 8.91
C GLU A 100 6.87 -7.22 7.45
N PHE A 101 7.08 -6.01 6.91
CA PHE A 101 7.41 -5.82 5.51
C PHE A 101 8.61 -4.92 5.36
N VAL A 102 9.36 -5.16 4.30
CA VAL A 102 10.46 -4.31 3.88
C VAL A 102 10.12 -3.79 2.50
N VAL A 103 10.29 -2.48 2.29
CA VAL A 103 10.09 -1.86 0.99
C VAL A 103 11.46 -1.67 0.35
N ALA A 104 11.61 -2.13 -0.87
CA ALA A 104 12.86 -2.03 -1.60
C ALA A 104 12.62 -1.57 -3.03
N ALA A 105 13.55 -0.78 -3.55
CA ALA A 105 13.55 -0.37 -4.94
C ALA A 105 14.70 -1.07 -5.66
N PHE A 106 14.46 -1.54 -6.88
CA PHE A 106 15.49 -2.20 -7.66
C PHE A 106 15.23 -2.03 -9.16
N SER A 107 16.27 -2.31 -9.95
CA SER A 107 16.18 -2.15 -11.39
C SER A 107 15.26 -3.18 -12.03
N HIS A 108 14.79 -2.90 -13.25
CA HIS A 108 13.96 -3.83 -14.00
C HIS A 108 14.66 -5.18 -14.23
N GLU A 109 15.95 -5.17 -14.49
CA GLU A 109 16.73 -6.40 -14.66
C GLU A 109 16.68 -7.27 -13.41
N LYS A 110 16.83 -6.63 -12.24
CA LYS A 110 16.78 -7.33 -10.96
C LYS A 110 15.38 -7.85 -10.67
N PHE A 111 14.37 -7.11 -11.09
CA PHE A 111 12.98 -7.54 -10.98
C PHE A 111 12.76 -8.87 -11.70
N LEU A 112 13.26 -9.01 -12.90
CA LEU A 112 13.11 -10.26 -13.66
C LEU A 112 13.76 -11.45 -12.94
N THR A 113 14.89 -11.21 -12.28
CA THR A 113 15.55 -12.24 -11.48
C THR A 113 14.69 -12.71 -10.31
N PHE A 114 14.07 -11.78 -9.60
CA PHE A 114 13.20 -12.11 -8.46
C PHE A 114 11.93 -12.81 -8.90
N ASP A 115 11.37 -12.43 -10.03
CA ASP A 115 10.17 -13.05 -10.57
C ASP A 115 10.40 -14.55 -10.82
N GLU A 116 11.57 -14.90 -11.33
CA GLU A 116 11.93 -16.30 -11.52
C GLU A 116 12.01 -17.06 -10.18
N ALA A 117 12.49 -16.40 -9.14
CA ALA A 117 12.61 -17.03 -7.82
C ALA A 117 11.28 -17.26 -7.13
N LYS A 118 10.25 -16.52 -7.50
CA LYS A 118 8.88 -16.64 -6.96
C LYS A 118 8.81 -16.65 -5.45
N ASP A 119 9.45 -15.70 -4.82
CA ASP A 119 9.35 -15.56 -3.38
C ASP A 119 7.96 -15.01 -3.03
N GLN A 120 7.17 -15.81 -2.33
CA GLN A 120 5.79 -15.47 -2.00
C GLN A 120 5.68 -14.36 -0.96
N THR A 121 6.77 -14.05 -0.28
CA THR A 121 6.77 -12.96 0.70
C THR A 121 7.01 -11.60 0.04
N LEU A 122 7.30 -11.59 -1.25
CA LEU A 122 7.60 -10.38 -1.99
C LEU A 122 6.36 -9.86 -2.72
N SER A 123 5.96 -8.64 -2.40
CA SER A 123 4.96 -7.92 -3.18
C SER A 123 5.69 -6.97 -4.11
N LEU A 124 5.59 -7.20 -5.41
CA LEU A 124 6.30 -6.43 -6.40
C LEU A 124 5.40 -5.35 -6.98
N ILE A 125 5.91 -4.12 -6.99
CA ILE A 125 5.24 -2.99 -7.61
C ILE A 125 6.02 -2.65 -8.87
N HIS A 126 5.35 -2.73 -9.99
CA HIS A 126 5.90 -2.35 -11.26
C HIS A 126 5.32 -1.00 -11.66
N ILE A 127 6.15 0.00 -11.62
CA ILE A 127 5.78 1.37 -11.98
C ILE A 127 6.34 1.70 -13.33
#